data_0dd42158767084b818d421b1fcc20beb
#
_entry.id   0dd42158767084b818d421b1fcc20beb
#
_cell.length_a   1.000
_cell.length_b   1.000
_cell.length_c   1.000
_cell.angle_alpha   90.00
_cell.angle_beta   90.00
_cell.angle_gamma   90.00
#
_symmetry.space_group_name_H-M   'P 1'
#
loop_
_entity.id
_entity.type
_entity.pdbx_description
1 polymer ?
#
loop_
_entity_poly.entity_id
_entity_poly.type
_entity_poly.pdbx_seq_one_letter_code
_entity_poly.pdbx_strand_id
1 'polypeptide(L)'
;MGEEILAAATEPAVEPWEIAWSARGNPAQLALLKCSVFEVFFGGARGGGKTDGMLGEWAQHAGRYGKDAIGLMLRRTRTELIETIERSRAIYSLLGWKYNETEKMWRATNGARLRFAYLERDADADQYQGHSYTRLYVEEIGTFPSPAPIFKLMATLRSSAGVPVGFRATGNPGGPGHQWVKARYIDPAPLGNRIIRDEQTGLKRVFIPSKVDNNRHIDVEAYKQNLRASGSKELVSAWLDGDWSVTLGAFFDCWSGTRHVIKPFAVPKDRKSTRLNSSH
;
A
#
# COMPACT_ATOMS: atom_id res chain seq x y z
N MET A 1 -26.72 36.57 37.64
CA MET A 1 -26.93 36.49 36.18
C MET A 1 -25.55 36.47 35.57
N GLY A 2 -25.06 35.28 35.32
CA GLY A 2 -23.79 35.03 34.61
C GLY A 2 -24.13 34.54 33.23
N GLU A 3 -23.84 35.35 32.21
CA GLU A 3 -23.85 34.92 30.82
C GLU A 3 -22.65 34.01 30.61
N GLU A 4 -22.90 32.72 30.46
CA GLU A 4 -21.92 31.76 29.85
C GLU A 4 -21.76 32.16 28.41
N ILE A 5 -20.62 32.73 28.07
CA ILE A 5 -20.16 32.91 26.70
C ILE A 5 -19.83 31.50 26.19
N LEU A 6 -20.75 30.89 25.46
CA LEU A 6 -20.46 29.72 24.62
C LEU A 6 -19.38 30.14 23.61
N ALA A 7 -18.13 29.79 23.91
CA ALA A 7 -17.06 29.85 22.93
C ALA A 7 -17.46 28.95 21.75
N ALA A 8 -17.82 29.58 20.65
CA ALA A 8 -18.03 28.88 19.38
C ALA A 8 -16.77 28.10 19.08
N ALA A 9 -16.86 26.77 19.06
CA ALA A 9 -15.79 25.91 18.62
C ALA A 9 -15.49 26.30 17.17
N THR A 10 -14.39 27.02 16.97
CA THR A 10 -13.90 27.32 15.63
C THR A 10 -13.66 25.98 14.92
N GLU A 11 -14.33 25.75 13.81
CA GLU A 11 -14.01 24.60 12.96
C GLU A 11 -12.49 24.59 12.71
N PRO A 12 -11.82 23.43 12.83
CA PRO A 12 -10.39 23.38 12.61
C PRO A 12 -10.09 23.91 11.19
N ALA A 13 -9.10 24.80 11.10
CA ALA A 13 -8.70 25.38 9.81
C ALA A 13 -8.39 24.27 8.82
N VAL A 14 -8.96 24.37 7.61
CA VAL A 14 -8.72 23.40 6.53
C VAL A 14 -7.25 23.52 6.12
N GLU A 15 -6.52 22.44 6.22
CA GLU A 15 -5.13 22.39 5.80
C GLU A 15 -5.03 22.60 4.27
N PRO A 16 -4.02 23.33 3.74
CA PRO A 16 -3.91 23.63 2.32
C PRO A 16 -3.97 22.39 1.40
N TRP A 17 -3.43 21.25 1.86
CA TRP A 17 -3.45 20.01 1.10
C TRP A 17 -4.85 19.40 1.00
N GLU A 18 -5.75 19.68 1.94
CA GLU A 18 -7.15 19.20 1.93
C GLU A 18 -8.00 19.89 0.87
N ILE A 19 -7.58 21.07 0.40
CA ILE A 19 -8.23 21.78 -0.71
C ILE A 19 -7.98 21.06 -2.04
N ALA A 20 -6.75 20.56 -2.23
CA ALA A 20 -6.36 19.89 -3.45
C ALA A 20 -6.83 18.42 -3.50
N TRP A 21 -6.93 17.79 -2.33
CA TRP A 21 -7.37 16.41 -2.21
C TRP A 21 -7.94 16.15 -0.82
N SER A 22 -9.01 15.36 -0.76
CA SER A 22 -9.66 15.01 0.51
C SER A 22 -10.04 13.54 0.55
N ALA A 23 -9.76 12.89 1.67
CA ALA A 23 -10.23 11.54 1.98
C ALA A 23 -11.70 11.48 2.42
N ARG A 24 -12.43 12.61 2.41
CA ARG A 24 -13.83 12.66 2.85
C ARG A 24 -14.67 11.67 2.06
N GLY A 25 -15.38 10.81 2.78
CA GLY A 25 -16.24 9.78 2.19
C GLY A 25 -15.54 8.48 1.81
N ASN A 26 -14.22 8.37 2.02
CA ASN A 26 -13.50 7.09 1.91
C ASN A 26 -12.88 6.71 3.27
N PRO A 27 -13.54 5.82 4.03
CA PRO A 27 -13.09 5.48 5.39
C PRO A 27 -11.71 4.80 5.41
N ALA A 28 -11.35 4.07 4.36
CA ALA A 28 -10.05 3.42 4.29
C ALA A 28 -8.91 4.43 4.06
N GLN A 29 -9.14 5.45 3.22
CA GLN A 29 -8.19 6.56 3.05
C GLN A 29 -8.07 7.39 4.34
N LEU A 30 -9.18 7.65 5.04
CA LEU A 30 -9.14 8.32 6.35
C LEU A 30 -8.35 7.52 7.39
N ALA A 31 -8.50 6.20 7.40
CA ALA A 31 -7.73 5.32 8.26
C ALA A 31 -6.22 5.39 7.94
N LEU A 32 -5.86 5.43 6.66
CA LEU A 32 -4.46 5.61 6.23
C LEU A 32 -3.87 6.94 6.74
N LEU A 33 -4.59 8.06 6.56
CA LEU A 33 -4.14 9.39 6.99
C LEU A 33 -3.93 9.49 8.51
N LYS A 34 -4.76 8.80 9.28
CA LYS A 34 -4.71 8.79 10.76
C LYS A 34 -3.72 7.76 11.32
N CYS A 35 -3.19 6.87 10.46
CA CYS A 35 -2.37 5.76 10.91
C CYS A 35 -0.93 6.18 11.21
N SER A 36 -0.53 6.09 12.48
CA SER A 36 0.83 6.35 12.95
C SER A 36 1.73 5.10 12.98
N VAL A 37 1.22 3.93 12.57
CA VAL A 37 1.99 2.69 12.53
C VAL A 37 3.13 2.80 11.51
N PHE A 38 4.31 2.29 11.86
CA PHE A 38 5.51 2.37 11.03
C PHE A 38 5.30 1.79 9.63
N GLU A 39 4.70 0.60 9.53
CA GLU A 39 4.51 -0.11 8.29
C GLU A 39 3.02 -0.33 8.02
N VAL A 40 2.52 0.23 6.91
CA VAL A 40 1.12 0.13 6.51
C VAL A 40 1.01 -0.49 5.14
N PHE A 41 0.22 -1.55 5.03
CA PHE A 41 -0.24 -2.09 3.78
C PHE A 41 -1.69 -1.66 3.54
N PHE A 42 -1.89 -0.74 2.60
CA PHE A 42 -3.20 -0.27 2.16
C PHE A 42 -3.60 -1.04 0.91
N GLY A 43 -4.22 -2.19 1.09
CA GLY A 43 -4.43 -3.19 0.05
C GLY A 43 -5.88 -3.65 -0.09
N GLY A 44 -6.14 -4.48 -1.09
CA GLY A 44 -7.45 -5.10 -1.31
C GLY A 44 -7.99 -4.90 -2.71
N ALA A 45 -9.27 -4.53 -2.84
CA ALA A 45 -9.95 -4.41 -4.12
C ALA A 45 -9.31 -3.39 -5.08
N ARG A 46 -9.46 -3.60 -6.38
CA ARG A 46 -9.15 -2.60 -7.40
C ARG A 46 -10.18 -1.46 -7.32
N GLY A 47 -9.79 -0.26 -7.78
CA GLY A 47 -10.69 0.89 -7.81
C GLY A 47 -10.96 1.53 -6.44
N GLY A 48 -10.35 1.08 -5.35
CA GLY A 48 -10.58 1.61 -3.99
C GLY A 48 -9.90 2.95 -3.68
N GLY A 49 -9.24 3.60 -4.66
CA GLY A 49 -8.59 4.91 -4.47
C GLY A 49 -7.25 4.83 -3.71
N LYS A 50 -6.51 3.72 -3.84
CA LYS A 50 -5.28 3.48 -3.10
C LYS A 50 -4.15 4.46 -3.46
N THR A 51 -3.92 4.69 -4.75
CA THR A 51 -2.92 5.67 -5.23
C THR A 51 -3.21 7.07 -4.69
N ASP A 52 -4.46 7.51 -4.77
CA ASP A 52 -4.90 8.79 -4.22
C ASP A 52 -4.67 8.89 -2.71
N GLY A 53 -4.95 7.81 -1.99
CA GLY A 53 -4.68 7.72 -0.56
C GLY A 53 -3.21 7.91 -0.23
N MET A 54 -2.31 7.30 -0.99
CA MET A 54 -0.86 7.45 -0.84
C MET A 54 -0.38 8.87 -1.15
N LEU A 55 -0.87 9.45 -2.25
CA LEU A 55 -0.56 10.83 -2.62
C LEU A 55 -1.07 11.84 -1.59
N GLY A 56 -2.26 11.61 -1.04
CA GLY A 56 -2.82 12.44 0.03
C GLY A 56 -2.06 12.30 1.36
N GLU A 57 -1.65 11.09 1.74
CA GLU A 57 -0.81 10.87 2.95
C GLU A 57 0.54 11.57 2.80
N TRP A 58 1.14 11.56 1.59
CA TRP A 58 2.32 12.34 1.34
C TRP A 58 2.05 13.85 1.48
N ALA A 59 0.97 14.38 0.91
CA ALA A 59 0.64 15.80 1.01
C ALA A 59 0.49 16.24 2.48
N GLN A 60 -0.19 15.43 3.31
CA GLN A 60 -0.30 15.65 4.75
C GLN A 60 1.07 15.63 5.44
N HIS A 61 1.92 14.64 5.14
CA HIS A 61 3.25 14.52 5.71
C HIS A 61 4.14 15.71 5.31
N ALA A 62 4.12 16.10 4.04
CA ALA A 62 4.83 17.24 3.51
C ALA A 62 4.37 18.55 4.14
N GLY A 63 3.05 18.74 4.31
CA GLY A 63 2.48 19.91 4.98
C GLY A 63 2.99 20.06 6.42
N ARG A 64 3.02 18.94 7.15
CA ARG A 64 3.40 18.90 8.57
C ARG A 64 4.90 19.10 8.82
N TYR A 65 5.77 18.56 7.98
CA TYR A 65 7.21 18.50 8.23
C TYR A 65 8.07 19.34 7.28
N GLY A 66 7.47 19.95 6.26
CA GLY A 66 8.13 20.89 5.35
C GLY A 66 9.42 20.32 4.74
N LYS A 67 10.49 21.10 4.77
CA LYS A 67 11.81 20.77 4.18
C LYS A 67 12.42 19.46 4.70
N ASP A 68 12.03 19.02 5.89
CA ASP A 68 12.52 17.81 6.51
C ASP A 68 11.73 16.57 6.10
N ALA A 69 10.61 16.75 5.36
CA ALA A 69 9.88 15.67 4.72
C ALA A 69 10.58 15.27 3.40
N ILE A 70 11.15 14.07 3.37
CA ILE A 70 11.83 13.51 2.19
C ILE A 70 11.21 12.15 1.89
N GLY A 71 10.52 12.05 0.74
CA GLY A 71 9.81 10.83 0.33
C GLY A 71 10.40 10.18 -0.92
N LEU A 72 10.23 8.87 -0.99
CA LEU A 72 10.48 8.06 -2.18
C LEU A 72 9.23 7.24 -2.49
N MET A 73 8.70 7.35 -3.71
CA MET A 73 7.55 6.58 -4.18
C MET A 73 7.95 5.70 -5.36
N LEU A 74 7.66 4.41 -5.25
CA LEU A 74 8.17 3.38 -6.13
C LEU A 74 7.05 2.59 -6.81
N ARG A 75 7.33 2.20 -8.06
CA ARG A 75 6.61 1.18 -8.84
C ARG A 75 7.59 0.12 -9.35
N ARG A 76 7.07 -1.02 -9.81
CA ARG A 76 7.93 -2.05 -10.40
C ARG A 76 8.51 -1.62 -11.75
N THR A 77 7.72 -0.97 -12.59
CA THR A 77 8.12 -0.59 -13.95
C THR A 77 7.97 0.91 -14.20
N ARG A 78 8.73 1.39 -15.20
CA ARG A 78 8.63 2.78 -15.66
C ARG A 78 7.25 3.11 -16.20
N THR A 79 6.64 2.22 -16.95
CA THR A 79 5.31 2.44 -17.56
C THR A 79 4.24 2.64 -16.49
N GLU A 80 4.23 1.79 -15.47
CA GLU A 80 3.29 1.93 -14.35
C GLU A 80 3.51 3.23 -13.57
N LEU A 81 4.76 3.66 -13.41
CA LEU A 81 5.10 4.89 -12.69
C LEU A 81 4.52 6.14 -13.35
N ILE A 82 4.39 6.17 -14.68
CA ILE A 82 3.84 7.31 -15.43
C ILE A 82 2.43 7.63 -14.94
N GLU A 83 1.57 6.64 -14.78
CA GLU A 83 0.20 6.84 -14.29
C GLU A 83 0.16 7.50 -12.91
N THR A 84 1.06 7.06 -12.00
CA THR A 84 1.17 7.65 -10.67
C THR A 84 1.64 9.10 -10.72
N ILE A 85 2.61 9.41 -11.60
CA ILE A 85 3.10 10.78 -11.82
C ILE A 85 1.97 11.66 -12.36
N GLU A 86 1.24 11.21 -13.39
CA GLU A 86 0.12 11.98 -13.95
C GLU A 86 -0.97 12.23 -12.90
N ARG A 87 -1.29 11.22 -12.09
CA ARG A 87 -2.24 11.43 -10.99
C ARG A 87 -1.73 12.43 -9.96
N SER A 88 -0.45 12.38 -9.63
CA SER A 88 0.17 13.34 -8.71
C SER A 88 0.13 14.77 -9.24
N ARG A 89 0.23 14.98 -10.56
CA ARG A 89 0.11 16.30 -11.21
C ARG A 89 -1.25 16.92 -10.95
N ALA A 90 -2.32 16.12 -11.09
CA ALA A 90 -3.68 16.58 -10.84
C ALA A 90 -3.91 17.08 -9.39
N ILE A 91 -3.14 16.57 -8.44
CA ILE A 91 -3.26 16.92 -7.01
C ILE A 91 -2.24 18.03 -6.65
N TYR A 92 -0.97 17.81 -6.88
CA TYR A 92 0.09 18.67 -6.34
C TYR A 92 0.25 20.00 -7.08
N SER A 93 -0.18 20.07 -8.35
CA SER A 93 -0.20 21.35 -9.06
C SER A 93 -1.16 22.36 -8.42
N LEU A 94 -2.27 21.89 -7.84
CA LEU A 94 -3.23 22.72 -7.10
C LEU A 94 -2.64 23.30 -5.81
N LEU A 95 -1.59 22.65 -5.27
CA LEU A 95 -0.83 23.13 -4.11
C LEU A 95 0.31 24.10 -4.48
N GLY A 96 0.45 24.43 -5.75
CA GLY A 96 1.56 25.25 -6.23
C GLY A 96 2.93 24.56 -6.20
N TRP A 97 2.96 23.24 -6.04
CA TRP A 97 4.20 22.48 -6.05
C TRP A 97 4.77 22.36 -7.45
N LYS A 98 6.09 22.20 -7.56
CA LYS A 98 6.79 22.10 -8.84
C LYS A 98 7.37 20.72 -9.06
N TYR A 99 7.11 20.15 -10.24
CA TYR A 99 7.68 18.87 -10.66
C TYR A 99 8.92 19.08 -11.51
N ASN A 100 10.00 18.38 -11.18
CA ASN A 100 11.21 18.32 -12.00
C ASN A 100 11.19 17.01 -12.79
N GLU A 101 11.09 17.09 -14.11
CA GLU A 101 11.00 15.94 -15.02
C GLU A 101 12.28 15.10 -15.02
N THR A 102 13.44 15.74 -14.96
CA THR A 102 14.74 15.04 -15.00
C THR A 102 14.99 14.26 -13.72
N GLU A 103 14.73 14.89 -12.57
CA GLU A 103 14.90 14.28 -11.26
C GLU A 103 13.71 13.36 -10.88
N LYS A 104 12.61 13.42 -11.62
CA LYS A 104 11.31 12.81 -11.28
C LYS A 104 10.89 13.14 -9.84
N MET A 105 10.93 14.44 -9.51
CA MET A 105 10.77 14.87 -8.13
C MET A 105 9.82 16.07 -8.00
N TRP A 106 8.86 15.96 -7.10
CA TRP A 106 8.08 17.08 -6.61
C TRP A 106 8.83 17.85 -5.53
N ARG A 107 8.78 19.16 -5.65
CA ARG A 107 9.23 20.11 -4.62
C ARG A 107 8.04 20.93 -4.15
N ALA A 108 7.69 20.79 -2.88
CA ALA A 108 6.64 21.59 -2.25
C ALA A 108 7.15 23.01 -1.96
N THR A 109 6.23 23.96 -1.82
CA THR A 109 6.53 25.36 -1.50
C THR A 109 7.24 25.50 -0.15
N ASN A 110 6.99 24.60 0.81
CA ASN A 110 7.63 24.54 2.12
C ASN A 110 8.94 23.74 2.14
N GLY A 111 9.43 23.30 0.99
CA GLY A 111 10.70 22.60 0.81
C GLY A 111 10.64 21.07 0.94
N ALA A 112 9.47 20.46 1.17
CA ALA A 112 9.31 19.01 1.14
C ALA A 112 9.59 18.44 -0.26
N ARG A 113 10.11 17.21 -0.34
CA ARG A 113 10.56 16.59 -1.59
C ARG A 113 10.08 15.17 -1.70
N LEU A 114 9.36 14.84 -2.79
CA LEU A 114 8.95 13.49 -3.13
C LEU A 114 9.59 13.08 -4.46
N ARG A 115 10.43 12.07 -4.45
CA ARG A 115 11.01 11.45 -5.64
C ARG A 115 10.17 10.28 -6.09
N PHE A 116 9.92 10.19 -7.39
CA PHE A 116 9.35 9.00 -8.03
C PHE A 116 10.46 8.14 -8.66
N ALA A 117 10.35 6.83 -8.51
CA ALA A 117 11.31 5.89 -9.06
C ALA A 117 10.68 4.53 -9.38
N TYR A 118 11.42 3.68 -10.08
CA TYR A 118 11.02 2.30 -10.37
C TYR A 118 12.20 1.35 -10.15
N LEU A 119 11.89 0.08 -9.89
CA LEU A 119 12.88 -0.98 -9.68
C LEU A 119 12.53 -2.16 -10.59
N GLU A 120 13.11 -2.21 -11.77
CA GLU A 120 12.91 -3.34 -12.71
C GLU A 120 13.61 -4.61 -12.22
N ARG A 121 14.74 -4.45 -11.56
CA ARG A 121 15.53 -5.53 -10.96
C ARG A 121 15.69 -5.28 -9.47
N ASP A 122 15.87 -6.35 -8.72
CA ASP A 122 16.08 -6.25 -7.27
C ASP A 122 17.37 -5.50 -6.91
N ALA A 123 18.42 -5.60 -7.75
CA ALA A 123 19.66 -4.86 -7.60
C ALA A 123 19.51 -3.33 -7.74
N ASP A 124 18.46 -2.86 -8.41
CA ASP A 124 18.22 -1.41 -8.56
C ASP A 124 17.99 -0.72 -7.20
N ALA A 125 17.64 -1.48 -6.17
CA ALA A 125 17.53 -0.96 -4.81
C ALA A 125 18.86 -0.47 -4.23
N ASP A 126 19.99 -0.94 -4.75
CA ASP A 126 21.34 -0.61 -4.24
C ASP A 126 21.70 0.87 -4.47
N GLN A 127 21.18 1.48 -5.53
CA GLN A 127 21.40 2.90 -5.82
C GLN A 127 20.84 3.85 -4.76
N TYR A 128 19.93 3.37 -3.90
CA TYR A 128 19.34 4.15 -2.81
C TYR A 128 20.06 3.99 -1.48
N GLN A 129 21.07 3.14 -1.40
CA GLN A 129 21.91 3.01 -0.21
C GLN A 129 22.57 4.36 0.11
N GLY A 130 22.61 4.70 1.38
CA GLY A 130 23.12 6.00 1.82
C GLY A 130 22.11 7.16 1.82
N HIS A 131 20.98 7.05 1.12
CA HIS A 131 19.91 8.03 1.21
C HIS A 131 19.17 7.95 2.56
N SER A 132 18.46 9.02 2.90
CA SER A 132 17.63 9.10 4.10
C SER A 132 16.25 9.59 3.68
N TYR A 133 15.23 8.77 3.96
CA TYR A 133 13.85 9.09 3.67
C TYR A 133 13.00 9.08 4.95
N THR A 134 12.02 9.97 5.03
CA THR A 134 11.01 9.96 6.10
C THR A 134 9.77 9.17 5.71
N ARG A 135 9.54 9.01 4.40
CA ARG A 135 8.47 8.18 3.83
C ARG A 135 8.99 7.36 2.66
N LEU A 136 8.66 6.09 2.68
CA LEU A 136 8.85 5.17 1.56
C LEU A 136 7.48 4.63 1.15
N TYR A 137 7.13 4.83 -0.11
CA TYR A 137 5.91 4.34 -0.72
C TYR A 137 6.25 3.29 -1.76
N VAL A 138 5.53 2.17 -1.75
CA VAL A 138 5.62 1.14 -2.78
C VAL A 138 4.22 0.85 -3.29
N GLU A 139 3.93 1.28 -4.51
CA GLU A 139 2.67 0.97 -5.16
C GLU A 139 2.71 -0.40 -5.83
N GLU A 140 1.57 -1.10 -5.76
CA GLU A 140 1.39 -2.45 -6.29
C GLU A 140 2.53 -3.40 -5.86
N ILE A 141 2.77 -3.45 -4.55
CA ILE A 141 3.86 -4.23 -3.93
C ILE A 141 3.83 -5.71 -4.34
N GLY A 142 2.65 -6.24 -4.69
CA GLY A 142 2.48 -7.60 -5.22
C GLY A 142 3.13 -7.86 -6.58
N THR A 143 3.60 -6.82 -7.29
CA THR A 143 4.37 -6.97 -8.53
C THR A 143 5.83 -7.33 -8.29
N PHE A 144 6.33 -7.20 -7.07
CA PHE A 144 7.67 -7.60 -6.67
C PHE A 144 7.69 -9.08 -6.26
N PRO A 145 8.39 -9.97 -7.00
CA PRO A 145 8.43 -11.39 -6.68
C PRO A 145 9.04 -11.70 -5.32
N SER A 146 10.00 -10.87 -4.87
CA SER A 146 10.71 -11.00 -3.61
C SER A 146 10.55 -9.75 -2.75
N PRO A 147 10.43 -9.86 -1.43
CA PRO A 147 10.46 -8.71 -0.52
C PRO A 147 11.85 -8.09 -0.35
N ALA A 148 12.92 -8.75 -0.76
CA ALA A 148 14.30 -8.35 -0.50
C ALA A 148 14.63 -6.90 -0.91
N PRO A 149 14.32 -6.43 -2.14
CA PRO A 149 14.60 -5.04 -2.52
C PRO A 149 13.82 -4.05 -1.67
N ILE A 150 12.59 -4.37 -1.28
CA ILE A 150 11.75 -3.51 -0.44
C ILE A 150 12.35 -3.39 0.97
N PHE A 151 12.75 -4.50 1.58
CA PHE A 151 13.37 -4.49 2.91
C PHE A 151 14.70 -3.74 2.92
N LYS A 152 15.49 -3.86 1.83
CA LYS A 152 16.71 -3.07 1.65
C LYS A 152 16.40 -1.56 1.65
N LEU A 153 15.35 -1.14 0.97
CA LEU A 153 14.91 0.26 0.95
C LEU A 153 14.33 0.72 2.29
N MET A 154 13.63 -0.14 3.03
CA MET A 154 13.13 0.20 4.36
C MET A 154 14.27 0.58 5.33
N ALA A 155 15.48 0.05 5.14
CA ALA A 155 16.67 0.43 5.91
C ALA A 155 17.12 1.89 5.66
N THR A 156 16.62 2.55 4.62
CA THR A 156 16.88 3.98 4.35
C THR A 156 15.97 4.91 5.15
N LEU A 157 14.94 4.36 5.83
CA LEU A 157 13.99 5.14 6.63
C LEU A 157 14.65 5.63 7.91
N ARG A 158 15.08 6.88 7.90
CA ARG A 158 15.71 7.56 9.03
C ARG A 158 15.55 9.07 8.93
N SER A 159 15.60 9.76 10.07
CA SER A 159 15.51 11.22 10.14
C SER A 159 16.44 11.75 11.21
N SER A 160 17.31 12.70 10.85
CA SER A 160 18.12 13.46 11.80
C SER A 160 17.34 14.64 12.42
N ALA A 161 16.23 15.04 11.82
CA ALA A 161 15.37 16.14 12.27
C ALA A 161 14.21 15.66 13.17
N GLY A 162 14.20 14.38 13.59
CA GLY A 162 13.14 13.83 14.44
C GLY A 162 11.79 13.63 13.76
N VAL A 163 11.73 13.71 12.42
CA VAL A 163 10.50 13.44 11.67
C VAL A 163 10.15 11.95 11.78
N PRO A 164 8.92 11.59 12.17
CA PRO A 164 8.49 10.19 12.21
C PRO A 164 8.61 9.52 10.85
N VAL A 165 9.36 8.43 10.78
CA VAL A 165 9.55 7.67 9.55
C VAL A 165 8.47 6.62 9.37
N GLY A 166 8.17 6.27 8.11
CA GLY A 166 7.17 5.24 7.84
C GLY A 166 7.20 4.68 6.43
N PHE A 167 6.77 3.43 6.36
CA PHE A 167 6.59 2.68 5.12
C PHE A 167 5.11 2.56 4.78
N ARG A 168 4.75 2.80 3.54
CA ARG A 168 3.39 2.68 3.00
C ARG A 168 3.43 1.85 1.74
N ALA A 169 2.61 0.82 1.66
CA ALA A 169 2.50 0.01 0.46
C ALA A 169 1.04 -0.12 0.02
N THR A 170 0.82 -0.22 -1.29
CA THR A 170 -0.47 -0.60 -1.85
C THR A 170 -0.35 -1.90 -2.63
N GLY A 171 -1.47 -2.55 -2.87
CA GLY A 171 -1.52 -3.73 -3.72
C GLY A 171 -2.90 -4.35 -3.79
N ASN A 172 -3.07 -5.19 -4.80
CA ASN A 172 -4.25 -6.02 -5.01
C ASN A 172 -3.84 -7.49 -4.84
N PRO A 173 -4.80 -8.40 -4.57
CA PRO A 173 -4.54 -9.82 -4.67
C PRO A 173 -4.02 -10.20 -6.06
N GLY A 174 -3.11 -11.15 -6.12
CA GLY A 174 -2.47 -11.60 -7.36
C GLY A 174 -1.08 -11.03 -7.58
N GLY A 175 -0.52 -11.32 -8.76
CA GLY A 175 0.85 -10.95 -9.09
C GLY A 175 1.91 -11.88 -8.49
N PRO A 176 3.17 -11.74 -8.94
CA PRO A 176 4.26 -12.65 -8.56
C PRO A 176 4.63 -12.60 -7.08
N GLY A 177 4.34 -11.50 -6.40
CA GLY A 177 4.60 -11.31 -4.97
C GLY A 177 3.42 -11.66 -4.06
N HIS A 178 2.32 -12.17 -4.61
CA HIS A 178 1.09 -12.45 -3.85
C HIS A 178 1.35 -13.19 -2.53
N GLN A 179 2.13 -14.27 -2.58
CA GLN A 179 2.33 -15.14 -1.44
C GLN A 179 3.05 -14.46 -0.27
N TRP A 180 4.13 -13.72 -0.54
CA TRP A 180 4.86 -13.06 0.53
C TRP A 180 4.09 -11.85 1.09
N VAL A 181 3.34 -11.12 0.25
CA VAL A 181 2.46 -10.03 0.71
C VAL A 181 1.35 -10.58 1.60
N LYS A 182 0.70 -11.68 1.17
CA LYS A 182 -0.33 -12.36 1.95
C LYS A 182 0.21 -12.84 3.29
N ALA A 183 1.31 -13.56 3.30
CA ALA A 183 1.94 -14.07 4.53
C ALA A 183 2.34 -12.94 5.50
N ARG A 184 2.79 -11.78 4.97
CA ARG A 184 3.25 -10.66 5.79
C ARG A 184 2.11 -9.86 6.41
N TYR A 185 1.04 -9.59 5.65
CA TYR A 185 0.03 -8.62 6.05
C TYR A 185 -1.36 -9.22 6.27
N ILE A 186 -1.73 -10.23 5.49
CA ILE A 186 -3.10 -10.76 5.48
C ILE A 186 -3.26 -11.92 6.46
N ASP A 187 -2.45 -12.96 6.35
CA ASP A 187 -2.58 -14.16 7.19
C ASP A 187 -2.56 -13.87 8.70
N PRO A 188 -1.72 -12.93 9.21
CA PRO A 188 -1.74 -12.59 10.63
C PRO A 188 -2.97 -11.78 11.07
N ALA A 189 -3.64 -11.09 10.14
CA ALA A 189 -4.82 -10.25 10.42
C ALA A 189 -5.74 -10.18 9.19
N PRO A 190 -6.47 -11.26 8.84
CA PRO A 190 -7.22 -11.36 7.58
C PRO A 190 -8.29 -10.29 7.39
N LEU A 191 -8.89 -9.82 8.48
CA LEU A 191 -9.91 -8.75 8.45
C LEU A 191 -9.31 -7.33 8.42
N GLY A 192 -7.99 -7.22 8.55
CA GLY A 192 -7.29 -5.94 8.62
C GLY A 192 -7.54 -5.14 9.90
N ASN A 193 -7.06 -3.89 9.90
CA ASN A 193 -7.23 -2.89 10.98
C ASN A 193 -6.78 -3.38 12.37
N ARG A 194 -5.93 -4.40 12.41
CA ARG A 194 -5.31 -4.93 13.61
C ARG A 194 -3.79 -4.79 13.52
N ILE A 195 -3.18 -4.31 14.60
CA ILE A 195 -1.72 -4.16 14.68
C ILE A 195 -1.09 -5.56 14.80
N ILE A 196 -0.17 -5.84 13.89
CA ILE A 196 0.70 -6.99 13.89
C ILE A 196 2.05 -6.52 14.42
N ARG A 197 2.54 -7.13 15.49
CA ARG A 197 3.87 -6.86 16.04
C ARG A 197 4.85 -7.92 15.51
N ASP A 198 5.95 -7.48 14.97
CA ASP A 198 7.06 -8.35 14.62
C ASP A 198 7.81 -8.77 15.89
N GLU A 199 7.91 -10.06 16.14
CA GLU A 199 8.50 -10.59 17.39
C GLU A 199 10.01 -10.34 17.50
N GLN A 200 10.71 -10.28 16.36
CA GLN A 200 12.17 -10.12 16.33
C GLN A 200 12.57 -8.64 16.44
N THR A 201 11.89 -7.77 15.73
CA THR A 201 12.25 -6.35 15.64
C THR A 201 11.40 -5.45 16.52
N GLY A 202 10.26 -5.92 17.01
CA GLY A 202 9.28 -5.13 17.76
C GLY A 202 8.52 -4.13 16.89
N LEU A 203 8.83 -4.01 15.60
CA LEU A 203 8.17 -3.09 14.68
C LEU A 203 6.70 -3.48 14.51
N LYS A 204 5.87 -2.44 14.35
CA LYS A 204 4.44 -2.61 14.16
C LYS A 204 4.08 -2.44 12.70
N ARG A 205 3.20 -3.31 12.20
CA ARG A 205 2.60 -3.20 10.88
C ARG A 205 1.09 -3.37 10.96
N VAL A 206 0.39 -2.87 9.96
CA VAL A 206 -1.07 -2.98 9.86
C VAL A 206 -1.48 -3.13 8.40
N PHE A 207 -2.49 -3.96 8.17
CA PHE A 207 -3.22 -4.04 6.93
C PHE A 207 -4.49 -3.19 7.03
N ILE A 208 -4.69 -2.25 6.12
CA ILE A 208 -5.91 -1.45 5.97
C ILE A 208 -6.61 -1.93 4.69
N PRO A 209 -7.77 -2.62 4.81
CA PRO A 209 -8.52 -3.09 3.65
C PRO A 209 -9.14 -1.95 2.85
N SER A 210 -8.91 -1.96 1.53
CA SER A 210 -9.54 -1.04 0.57
C SER A 210 -10.60 -1.77 -0.23
N LYS A 211 -11.81 -1.19 -0.32
CA LYS A 211 -12.95 -1.71 -1.08
C LYS A 211 -13.35 -0.72 -2.17
N VAL A 212 -13.83 -1.22 -3.30
CA VAL A 212 -14.31 -0.37 -4.39
C VAL A 212 -15.52 0.46 -3.96
N ASP A 213 -16.40 -0.08 -3.14
CA ASP A 213 -17.61 0.59 -2.64
C ASP A 213 -17.31 1.85 -1.81
N ASN A 214 -16.09 1.99 -1.32
CA ASN A 214 -15.64 3.16 -0.59
C ASN A 214 -15.21 4.32 -1.52
N ASN A 215 -15.11 4.08 -2.83
CA ASN A 215 -14.65 5.09 -3.77
C ASN A 215 -15.83 5.83 -4.41
N ARG A 216 -16.08 7.04 -3.95
CA ARG A 216 -17.17 7.90 -4.46
C ARG A 216 -16.85 8.65 -5.76
N HIS A 217 -15.63 8.51 -6.27
CA HIS A 217 -15.15 9.23 -7.45
C HIS A 217 -15.32 8.45 -8.75
N ILE A 218 -15.83 7.22 -8.68
CA ILE A 218 -16.12 6.38 -9.83
C ILE A 218 -17.56 5.87 -9.77
N ASP A 219 -18.12 5.55 -10.93
CA ASP A 219 -19.34 4.75 -11.00
C ASP A 219 -18.99 3.31 -10.62
N VAL A 220 -19.28 2.96 -9.36
CA VAL A 220 -18.93 1.68 -8.76
C VAL A 220 -19.59 0.51 -9.49
N GLU A 221 -20.86 0.65 -9.89
CA GLU A 221 -21.58 -0.44 -10.53
C GLU A 221 -21.10 -0.67 -11.98
N ALA A 222 -20.90 0.41 -12.75
CA ALA A 222 -20.30 0.30 -14.07
C ALA A 222 -18.88 -0.31 -14.00
N TYR A 223 -18.08 0.08 -13.01
CA TYR A 223 -16.75 -0.47 -12.81
C TYR A 223 -16.79 -1.97 -12.46
N LYS A 224 -17.70 -2.39 -11.57
CA LYS A 224 -17.90 -3.80 -11.23
C LYS A 224 -18.33 -4.63 -12.45
N GLN A 225 -19.21 -4.09 -13.30
CA GLN A 225 -19.64 -4.75 -14.54
C GLN A 225 -18.46 -4.96 -15.50
N ASN A 226 -17.64 -3.94 -15.70
CA ASN A 226 -16.44 -4.04 -16.54
C ASN A 226 -15.45 -5.08 -16.02
N LEU A 227 -15.22 -5.13 -14.71
CA LEU A 227 -14.35 -6.13 -14.12
C LEU A 227 -14.92 -7.55 -14.28
N ARG A 228 -16.24 -7.74 -14.10
CA ARG A 228 -16.89 -9.05 -14.31
C ARG A 228 -16.77 -9.53 -15.76
N ALA A 229 -16.70 -8.62 -16.72
CA ALA A 229 -16.54 -8.94 -18.13
C ALA A 229 -15.06 -9.27 -18.52
N SER A 230 -14.09 -8.93 -17.68
CA SER A 230 -12.66 -8.93 -18.04
C SER A 230 -11.84 -10.13 -17.54
N GLY A 231 -12.44 -11.09 -16.80
CA GLY A 231 -11.66 -12.19 -16.23
C GLY A 231 -12.45 -13.40 -15.74
N SER A 232 -11.73 -14.40 -15.22
CA SER A 232 -12.35 -15.55 -14.57
C SER A 232 -13.07 -15.13 -13.28
N LYS A 233 -14.00 -15.94 -12.79
CA LYS A 233 -14.74 -15.65 -11.55
C LYS A 233 -13.82 -15.44 -10.35
N GLU A 234 -12.75 -16.21 -10.28
CA GLU A 234 -11.73 -16.15 -9.24
C GLU A 234 -10.97 -14.82 -9.30
N LEU A 235 -10.55 -14.40 -10.49
CA LEU A 235 -9.86 -13.14 -10.72
C LEU A 235 -10.77 -11.95 -10.39
N VAL A 236 -12.04 -12.04 -10.78
CA VAL A 236 -13.05 -11.02 -10.48
C VAL A 236 -13.26 -10.90 -8.97
N SER A 237 -13.41 -12.02 -8.24
CA SER A 237 -13.53 -12.02 -6.78
C SER A 237 -12.29 -11.41 -6.12
N ALA A 238 -11.09 -11.81 -6.55
CA ALA A 238 -9.85 -11.22 -6.05
C ALA A 238 -9.82 -9.69 -6.21
N TRP A 239 -10.27 -9.18 -7.35
CA TRP A 239 -10.19 -7.75 -7.66
C TRP A 239 -11.35 -6.92 -7.09
N LEU A 240 -12.57 -7.48 -7.00
CA LEU A 240 -13.73 -6.78 -6.46
C LEU A 240 -13.79 -6.84 -4.93
N ASP A 241 -13.56 -8.04 -4.38
CA ASP A 241 -13.71 -8.29 -2.96
C ASP A 241 -12.40 -8.08 -2.19
N GLY A 242 -11.29 -7.99 -2.93
CA GLY A 242 -9.96 -7.96 -2.32
C GLY A 242 -9.60 -9.30 -1.69
N ASP A 243 -10.07 -10.40 -2.27
CA ASP A 243 -9.89 -11.76 -1.73
C ASP A 243 -8.47 -12.26 -1.95
N TRP A 244 -7.71 -12.37 -0.87
CA TRP A 244 -6.35 -12.89 -0.84
C TRP A 244 -6.27 -14.41 -0.76
N SER A 245 -7.38 -15.11 -0.67
CA SER A 245 -7.40 -16.59 -0.71
C SER A 245 -7.26 -17.14 -2.13
N VAL A 246 -7.54 -16.32 -3.14
CA VAL A 246 -7.47 -16.69 -4.55
C VAL A 246 -6.02 -16.80 -4.99
N THR A 247 -5.62 -17.98 -5.45
CA THR A 247 -4.28 -18.23 -6.02
C THR A 247 -4.35 -18.18 -7.54
N LEU A 248 -3.98 -17.03 -8.11
CA LEU A 248 -3.93 -16.87 -9.57
C LEU A 248 -2.75 -17.65 -10.15
N GLY A 249 -3.01 -18.44 -11.19
CA GLY A 249 -1.99 -19.26 -11.85
C GLY A 249 -1.60 -20.53 -11.08
N ALA A 250 -2.42 -20.96 -10.13
CA ALA A 250 -2.22 -22.25 -9.49
C ALA A 250 -2.36 -23.37 -10.51
N PHE A 251 -1.43 -24.34 -10.50
CA PHE A 251 -1.49 -25.55 -11.33
C PHE A 251 -2.77 -26.37 -11.05
N PHE A 252 -3.24 -26.31 -9.79
CA PHE A 252 -4.52 -26.88 -9.36
C PHE A 252 -5.48 -25.73 -9.04
N ASP A 253 -6.33 -25.37 -9.97
CA ASP A 253 -7.36 -24.31 -9.82
C ASP A 253 -8.44 -24.67 -8.79
N CYS A 254 -8.67 -25.96 -8.57
CA CYS A 254 -9.62 -26.48 -7.57
C CYS A 254 -9.06 -26.52 -6.13
N TRP A 255 -7.81 -26.10 -5.89
CA TRP A 255 -7.21 -26.14 -4.55
C TRP A 255 -7.91 -25.16 -3.60
N SER A 256 -8.31 -25.66 -2.45
CA SER A 256 -8.88 -24.87 -1.36
C SER A 256 -8.34 -25.38 -0.02
N GLY A 257 -7.77 -24.49 0.77
CA GLY A 257 -7.24 -24.83 2.09
C GLY A 257 -8.29 -25.44 3.02
N THR A 258 -9.54 -24.96 2.96
CA THR A 258 -10.65 -25.49 3.75
C THR A 258 -11.11 -26.88 3.31
N ARG A 259 -10.89 -27.22 2.03
CA ARG A 259 -11.35 -28.49 1.45
C ARG A 259 -10.23 -29.53 1.40
N HIS A 260 -8.98 -29.10 1.19
CA HIS A 260 -7.87 -30.01 0.89
C HIS A 260 -6.79 -30.07 1.98
N VAL A 261 -6.86 -29.17 2.98
CA VAL A 261 -5.99 -29.23 4.15
C VAL A 261 -6.74 -29.89 5.30
N ILE A 262 -6.28 -31.06 5.71
CA ILE A 262 -6.80 -31.78 6.86
C ILE A 262 -5.89 -31.56 8.07
N LYS A 263 -6.44 -31.75 9.27
CA LYS A 263 -5.63 -31.70 10.49
C LYS A 263 -4.51 -32.75 10.43
N PRO A 264 -3.30 -32.41 10.91
CA PRO A 264 -2.23 -33.39 11.00
C PRO A 264 -2.70 -34.66 11.73
N PHE A 265 -2.38 -35.81 11.17
CA PHE A 265 -2.66 -37.12 11.77
C PHE A 265 -1.45 -38.02 11.70
N ALA A 266 -1.32 -38.96 12.62
CA ALA A 266 -0.26 -39.95 12.62
C ALA A 266 -0.45 -40.93 11.45
N VAL A 267 0.53 -41.06 10.57
CA VAL A 267 0.51 -42.03 9.48
C VAL A 267 0.75 -43.43 10.08
N PRO A 268 -0.14 -44.42 9.86
CA PRO A 268 0.09 -45.78 10.31
C PRO A 268 1.40 -46.35 9.80
N LYS A 269 2.13 -47.05 10.66
CA LYS A 269 3.49 -47.58 10.35
C LYS A 269 3.54 -48.60 9.22
N ASP A 270 2.41 -49.19 8.88
CA ASP A 270 2.28 -50.22 7.84
C ASP A 270 2.10 -49.67 6.41
N ARG A 271 1.93 -48.37 6.25
CA ARG A 271 1.81 -47.77 4.93
C ARG A 271 3.19 -47.36 4.38
N LYS A 272 3.60 -47.96 3.26
CA LYS A 272 4.79 -47.57 2.50
C LYS A 272 4.58 -46.15 1.94
N SER A 273 5.37 -45.20 2.37
CA SER A 273 5.45 -43.89 1.72
C SER A 273 6.28 -44.02 0.44
N THR A 274 5.66 -43.81 -0.72
CA THR A 274 6.40 -43.72 -1.98
C THR A 274 7.04 -42.34 -2.03
N ARG A 275 8.33 -42.22 -1.74
CA ARG A 275 9.11 -41.03 -2.08
C ARG A 275 9.28 -40.99 -3.60
N LEU A 276 8.68 -40.02 -4.25
CA LEU A 276 9.10 -39.63 -5.60
C LEU A 276 10.47 -38.98 -5.46
N ASN A 277 11.54 -39.72 -5.78
CA ASN A 277 12.87 -39.14 -6.01
C ASN A 277 12.77 -38.30 -7.27
N SER A 278 12.73 -36.97 -7.15
CA SER A 278 13.03 -36.06 -8.23
C SER A 278 14.54 -35.97 -8.39
N SER A 279 15.12 -36.93 -9.11
CA SER A 279 16.44 -36.76 -9.72
C SER A 279 16.17 -36.50 -11.22
N HIS A 280 16.20 -35.21 -11.58
CA HIS A 280 16.70 -34.74 -12.89
C HIS A 280 16.82 -33.22 -12.83
#